data_6aa058f41ffe46ef5a2fe2a1cf8d50db
#
_entry.id   6aa058f41ffe46ef5a2fe2a1cf8d50db
#
_cell.length_a   1.000
_cell.length_b   1.000
_cell.length_c   1.000
_cell.angle_alpha   90.00
_cell.angle_beta   90.00
_cell.angle_gamma   90.00
#
_symmetry.space_group_name_H-M   'P 1'
#
loop_
_entity.id
_entity.type
_entity.pdbx_description
1 polymer ?
#
loop_
_entity_poly.entity_id
_entity_poly.type
_entity_poly.pdbx_seq_one_letter_code
_entity_poly.pdbx_strand_id
1 'polypeptide(L)'
;MYFAKHLKALGWQPYVLTVDKKKASYPVLDSSLVSEVEDIPTLRTSTREPLRWYSRIRSASSNKGIPQGVVATQSLFEKIAAFIRGNYFIPDARKGWRPYALKAARQWILEEGIERVITTGPPHSSHWVGAQLKKEFGLQWVVDFRDPWVTLF
;
A
#
# COMPACT_ATOMS: atom_id res chain seq x y z
N MET A 1 -11.36 1.92 -6.53
CA MET A 1 -11.94 2.00 -7.89
C MET A 1 -13.33 2.63 -7.88
N TYR A 2 -14.28 2.18 -7.06
CA TYR A 2 -15.63 2.76 -7.01
C TYR A 2 -15.66 4.28 -6.85
N PHE A 3 -14.89 4.86 -5.95
CA PHE A 3 -14.81 6.32 -5.79
C PHE A 3 -14.47 7.03 -7.10
N ALA A 4 -13.44 6.60 -7.79
CA ALA A 4 -12.98 7.25 -9.01
C ALA A 4 -14.05 7.21 -10.11
N LYS A 5 -14.71 6.06 -10.28
CA LYS A 5 -15.80 5.90 -11.25
C LYS A 5 -16.99 6.85 -10.95
N HIS A 6 -17.44 6.88 -9.71
CA HIS A 6 -18.59 7.71 -9.31
C HIS A 6 -18.26 9.20 -9.27
N LEU A 7 -17.06 9.58 -8.88
CA LEU A 7 -16.63 10.98 -8.92
C LEU A 7 -16.66 11.54 -10.34
N LYS A 8 -16.25 10.74 -11.34
CA LYS A 8 -16.36 11.15 -12.74
C LYS A 8 -17.80 11.40 -13.16
N ALA A 9 -18.72 10.53 -12.77
CA ALA A 9 -20.16 10.69 -13.04
C ALA A 9 -20.76 11.96 -12.38
N LEU A 10 -20.13 12.44 -11.31
CA LEU A 10 -20.51 13.68 -10.61
C LEU A 10 -19.78 14.93 -11.15
N GLY A 11 -19.13 14.83 -12.29
CA GLY A 11 -18.45 15.97 -12.93
C GLY A 11 -17.04 16.27 -12.40
N TRP A 12 -16.46 15.38 -11.58
CA TRP A 12 -15.08 15.49 -11.14
C TRP A 12 -14.13 14.84 -12.12
N GLN A 13 -12.90 15.35 -12.22
CA GLN A 13 -11.83 14.69 -12.93
C GLN A 13 -10.93 13.97 -11.91
N PRO A 14 -11.11 12.66 -11.68
CA PRO A 14 -10.28 11.90 -10.77
C PRO A 14 -8.94 11.53 -11.40
N TYR A 15 -7.89 11.55 -10.58
CA TYR A 15 -6.56 11.06 -10.88
C TYR A 15 -6.20 9.96 -9.89
N VAL A 16 -5.75 8.81 -10.37
CA VAL A 16 -5.45 7.66 -9.50
C VAL A 16 -3.96 7.43 -9.40
N LEU A 17 -3.41 7.58 -8.21
CA LEU A 17 -2.03 7.21 -7.89
C LEU A 17 -2.00 5.86 -7.18
N THR A 18 -1.27 4.91 -7.74
CA THR A 18 -1.18 3.56 -7.18
C THR A 18 0.20 2.95 -7.41
N VAL A 19 0.43 1.77 -6.85
CA VAL A 19 1.67 1.02 -7.01
C VAL A 19 1.65 0.19 -8.31
N ASP A 20 2.81 0.03 -8.92
CA ASP A 20 2.98 -0.87 -10.08
C ASP A 20 2.79 -2.34 -9.63
N LYS A 21 1.82 -3.02 -10.25
CA LYS A 21 1.49 -4.42 -9.97
C LYS A 21 2.67 -5.38 -10.12
N LYS A 22 3.63 -5.06 -10.98
CA LYS A 22 4.84 -5.88 -11.18
C LYS A 22 5.86 -5.72 -10.05
N LYS A 23 5.74 -4.65 -9.26
CA LYS A 23 6.68 -4.30 -8.18
C LYS A 23 6.12 -4.53 -6.79
N ALA A 24 4.81 -4.67 -6.66
CA ALA A 24 4.13 -4.98 -5.40
C ALA A 24 3.82 -6.46 -5.26
N SER A 25 3.78 -6.93 -4.01
CA SER A 25 3.39 -8.31 -3.67
C SER A 25 1.89 -8.36 -3.43
N TYR A 26 1.09 -8.60 -4.47
CA TYR A 26 -0.33 -8.87 -4.33
C TYR A 26 -0.60 -10.37 -4.51
N PRO A 27 -1.38 -11.00 -3.61
CA PRO A 27 -1.69 -12.43 -3.72
C PRO A 27 -2.63 -12.73 -4.91
N VAL A 28 -3.52 -11.81 -5.23
CA VAL A 28 -4.50 -11.92 -6.32
C VAL A 28 -4.61 -10.58 -7.03
N LEU A 29 -4.63 -10.62 -8.36
CA LEU A 29 -4.89 -9.47 -9.22
C LEU A 29 -6.15 -9.75 -10.02
N ASP A 30 -7.17 -8.94 -9.80
CA ASP A 30 -8.40 -8.98 -10.60
C ASP A 30 -8.24 -8.04 -11.80
N SER A 31 -8.17 -8.61 -12.98
CA SER A 31 -8.03 -7.85 -14.22
C SER A 31 -9.36 -7.25 -14.69
N SER A 32 -10.50 -7.81 -14.29
CA SER A 32 -11.81 -7.33 -14.70
C SER A 32 -12.11 -5.93 -14.19
N LEU A 33 -11.62 -5.59 -13.00
CA LEU A 33 -11.78 -4.26 -12.41
C LEU A 33 -10.93 -3.18 -13.09
N VAL A 34 -9.93 -3.56 -13.87
CA VAL A 34 -9.05 -2.59 -14.56
C VAL A 34 -9.78 -1.97 -15.74
N SER A 35 -10.55 -2.76 -16.48
CA SER A 35 -11.31 -2.27 -17.64
C SER A 35 -12.39 -1.23 -17.29
N GLU A 36 -12.92 -1.28 -16.07
CA GLU A 36 -13.93 -0.33 -15.61
C GLU A 36 -13.42 1.10 -15.39
N VAL A 37 -12.10 1.29 -15.36
CA VAL A 37 -11.45 2.58 -15.05
C VAL A 37 -10.31 2.94 -16.03
N GLU A 38 -10.33 2.35 -17.21
CA GLU A 38 -9.33 2.61 -18.26
C GLU A 38 -9.28 4.07 -18.69
N ASP A 39 -10.41 4.75 -18.62
CA ASP A 39 -10.56 6.17 -18.98
C ASP A 39 -10.16 7.14 -17.84
N ILE A 40 -9.68 6.63 -16.69
CA ILE A 40 -9.23 7.45 -15.57
C ILE A 40 -7.70 7.52 -15.57
N PRO A 41 -7.12 8.74 -15.63
CA PRO A 41 -5.69 8.92 -15.54
C PRO A 41 -5.09 8.20 -14.32
N THR A 42 -4.24 7.20 -14.58
CA THR A 42 -3.69 6.34 -13.53
C THR A 42 -2.17 6.33 -13.61
N LEU A 43 -1.52 6.84 -12.57
CA LEU A 43 -0.07 6.81 -12.42
C LEU A 43 0.37 5.66 -11.50
N ARG A 44 1.21 4.79 -12.03
CA ARG A 44 1.73 3.61 -11.31
C ARG A 44 3.18 3.83 -10.94
N THR A 45 3.49 3.73 -9.65
CA THR A 45 4.84 4.00 -9.14
C THR A 45 5.50 2.76 -8.57
N SER A 46 6.81 2.83 -8.43
CA SER A 46 7.61 1.78 -7.79
C SER A 46 7.32 1.70 -6.29
N THR A 47 7.72 0.61 -5.68
CA THR A 47 7.72 0.42 -4.22
C THR A 47 8.97 -0.35 -3.78
N ARG A 48 9.37 -0.17 -2.53
CA ARG A 48 10.35 -1.03 -1.85
C ARG A 48 9.61 -1.85 -0.80
N GLU A 49 9.38 -3.12 -1.09
CA GLU A 49 8.72 -4.02 -0.17
C GLU A 49 9.74 -4.97 0.50
N PRO A 50 10.02 -4.79 1.80
CA PRO A 50 10.91 -5.68 2.54
C PRO A 50 10.40 -7.12 2.60
N LEU A 51 9.07 -7.32 2.52
CA LEU A 51 8.44 -8.64 2.49
C LEU A 51 8.87 -9.51 1.30
N ARG A 52 9.20 -8.93 0.14
CA ARG A 52 9.73 -9.70 -1.00
C ARG A 52 11.08 -10.33 -0.69
N TRP A 53 11.90 -9.66 0.10
CA TRP A 53 13.18 -10.21 0.56
C TRP A 53 12.96 -11.29 1.62
N TYR A 54 12.04 -11.05 2.57
CA TYR A 54 11.68 -12.00 3.62
C TYR A 54 11.07 -13.29 3.06
N SER A 55 10.17 -13.20 2.09
CA SER A 55 9.57 -14.38 1.43
C SER A 55 10.59 -15.21 0.67
N ARG A 56 11.59 -14.59 0.04
CA ARG A 56 12.70 -15.32 -0.62
C ARG A 56 13.57 -16.09 0.36
N ILE A 57 13.88 -15.49 1.53
CA ILE A 57 14.65 -16.16 2.59
C ILE A 57 13.87 -17.35 3.15
N ARG A 58 12.58 -17.18 3.39
CA ARG A 58 11.70 -18.25 3.91
C ARG A 58 11.54 -19.38 2.90
N SER A 59 11.38 -19.11 1.62
CA SER A 59 11.31 -20.12 0.56
C SER A 59 12.60 -20.90 0.43
N ALA A 60 13.75 -20.27 0.62
CA ALA A 60 15.04 -20.94 0.60
C ALA A 60 15.24 -21.86 1.83
N SER A 61 14.60 -21.55 2.97
CA SER A 61 14.68 -22.35 4.21
C SER A 61 13.62 -23.47 4.26
N SER A 62 12.57 -23.42 3.44
CA SER A 62 11.45 -24.37 3.46
C SER A 62 11.74 -25.72 2.79
N ASN A 63 12.90 -25.91 2.18
CA ASN A 63 13.28 -27.18 1.55
C ASN A 63 13.85 -28.24 2.51
N LYS A 64 13.83 -27.99 3.84
CA LYS A 64 14.07 -29.03 4.83
C LYS A 64 12.73 -29.38 5.48
N GLY A 65 12.19 -30.54 5.15
CA GLY A 65 10.95 -31.07 5.69
C GLY A 65 10.92 -30.96 7.21
N ILE A 66 9.86 -30.35 7.74
CA ILE A 66 9.64 -30.25 9.18
C ILE A 66 9.14 -31.63 9.65
N PRO A 67 9.82 -32.34 10.57
CA PRO A 67 9.26 -33.53 11.19
C PRO A 67 7.98 -33.15 11.96
N GLN A 68 6.88 -33.78 11.60
CA GLN A 68 5.66 -33.67 12.43
C GLN A 68 5.95 -34.28 13.81
N GLY A 69 5.82 -33.47 14.87
CA GLY A 69 5.82 -33.97 16.24
C GLY A 69 6.70 -33.27 17.28
N VAL A 70 7.39 -32.19 16.95
CA VAL A 70 8.13 -31.41 17.96
C VAL A 70 7.37 -30.14 18.24
N VAL A 71 6.88 -29.98 19.46
CA VAL A 71 6.46 -28.67 20.04
C VAL A 71 7.71 -27.80 20.03
N ALA A 72 7.90 -27.04 18.95
CA ALA A 72 9.06 -26.21 18.78
C ALA A 72 9.00 -25.08 19.81
N THR A 73 9.88 -25.10 20.77
CA THR A 73 10.35 -23.90 21.45
C THR A 73 10.55 -22.83 20.38
N GLN A 74 9.80 -21.74 20.46
CA GLN A 74 9.88 -20.63 19.47
C GLN A 74 11.36 -20.31 19.25
N SER A 75 11.84 -20.64 18.06
CA SER A 75 13.23 -20.41 17.68
C SER A 75 13.56 -18.94 17.91
N LEU A 76 14.78 -18.63 18.35
CA LEU A 76 15.26 -17.25 18.47
C LEU A 76 14.98 -16.44 17.18
N PHE A 77 15.04 -17.14 16.04
CA PHE A 77 14.70 -16.60 14.73
C PHE A 77 13.22 -16.19 14.62
N GLU A 78 12.30 -16.96 15.18
CA GLU A 78 10.86 -16.61 15.17
C GLU A 78 10.56 -15.42 16.07
N LYS A 79 11.25 -15.30 17.22
CA LYS A 79 11.14 -14.13 18.10
C LYS A 79 11.67 -12.87 17.41
N ILE A 80 12.82 -12.95 16.73
CA ILE A 80 13.37 -11.85 15.94
C ILE A 80 12.43 -11.49 14.78
N ALA A 81 11.90 -12.47 14.08
CA ALA A 81 10.95 -12.25 13.00
C ALA A 81 9.64 -11.63 13.48
N ALA A 82 9.14 -12.02 14.66
CA ALA A 82 7.98 -11.41 15.29
C ALA A 82 8.26 -9.97 15.74
N PHE A 83 9.44 -9.73 16.33
CA PHE A 83 9.88 -8.38 16.71
C PHE A 83 9.99 -7.45 15.49
N ILE A 84 10.59 -7.91 14.40
CA ILE A 84 10.69 -7.15 13.15
C ILE A 84 9.29 -6.87 12.58
N ARG A 85 8.38 -7.85 12.58
CA ARG A 85 7.00 -7.66 12.12
C ARG A 85 6.27 -6.62 12.95
N GLY A 86 6.36 -6.72 14.28
CA GLY A 86 5.66 -5.81 15.19
C GLY A 86 6.19 -4.39 15.20
N ASN A 87 7.49 -4.19 14.96
CA ASN A 87 8.14 -2.88 15.08
C ASN A 87 8.47 -2.23 13.73
N TYR A 88 8.87 -3.02 12.74
CA TYR A 88 9.32 -2.47 11.46
C TYR A 88 8.16 -2.22 10.48
N PHE A 89 7.04 -2.94 10.61
CA PHE A 89 5.90 -2.81 9.71
C PHE A 89 4.79 -1.88 10.21
N ILE A 90 5.14 -0.89 11.00
CA ILE A 90 4.21 0.16 11.42
C ILE A 90 4.24 1.31 10.39
N PRO A 91 3.09 1.78 9.90
CA PRO A 91 1.73 1.31 10.13
C PRO A 91 1.40 0.01 9.38
N ASP A 92 2.16 -0.33 8.35
CA ASP A 92 2.03 -1.55 7.56
C ASP A 92 3.29 -1.86 6.74
N ALA A 93 3.30 -3.04 6.10
CA ALA A 93 4.43 -3.52 5.30
C ALA A 93 4.65 -2.77 3.98
N ARG A 94 3.72 -1.90 3.59
CA ARG A 94 3.75 -1.16 2.32
C ARG A 94 4.26 0.27 2.45
N LYS A 95 4.71 0.67 3.62
CA LYS A 95 5.31 2.00 3.88
C LYS A 95 6.46 2.37 2.93
N GLY A 96 7.11 1.38 2.34
CA GLY A 96 8.15 1.58 1.33
C GLY A 96 7.67 2.18 0.00
N TRP A 97 6.36 2.29 -0.21
CA TRP A 97 5.76 2.99 -1.33
C TRP A 97 5.80 4.52 -1.17
N ARG A 98 5.77 5.02 0.07
CA ARG A 98 5.66 6.45 0.40
C ARG A 98 6.58 7.38 -0.39
N PRO A 99 7.91 7.17 -0.48
CA PRO A 99 8.79 8.09 -1.20
C PRO A 99 8.48 8.19 -2.70
N TYR A 100 8.08 7.09 -3.31
CA TYR A 100 7.71 7.04 -4.72
C TYR A 100 6.37 7.73 -4.98
N ALA A 101 5.39 7.48 -4.10
CA ALA A 101 4.08 8.12 -4.16
C ALA A 101 4.18 9.63 -3.99
N LEU A 102 4.93 10.09 -3.00
CA LEU A 102 5.13 11.52 -2.76
C LEU A 102 5.81 12.22 -3.94
N LYS A 103 6.85 11.62 -4.52
CA LYS A 103 7.52 12.19 -5.69
C LYS A 103 6.56 12.39 -6.86
N ALA A 104 5.79 11.35 -7.18
CA ALA A 104 4.85 11.36 -8.29
C ALA A 104 3.65 12.30 -8.02
N ALA A 105 3.10 12.26 -6.80
CA ALA A 105 1.98 13.11 -6.43
C ALA A 105 2.31 14.59 -6.46
N ARG A 106 3.49 15.00 -5.99
CA ARG A 106 3.94 16.40 -6.03
C ARG A 106 3.98 16.94 -7.45
N GLN A 107 4.54 16.17 -8.37
CA GLN A 107 4.59 16.53 -9.77
C GLN A 107 3.17 16.69 -10.33
N TRP A 108 2.31 15.71 -10.13
CA TRP A 108 0.95 15.70 -10.64
C TRP A 108 0.08 16.82 -10.07
N ILE A 109 0.22 17.11 -8.76
CA ILE A 109 -0.50 18.23 -8.12
C ILE A 109 -0.18 19.55 -8.80
N LEU A 110 1.10 19.79 -9.12
CA LEU A 110 1.54 21.02 -9.78
C LEU A 110 1.12 21.08 -11.25
N GLU A 111 1.20 19.99 -11.98
CA GLU A 111 0.86 19.93 -13.41
C GLU A 111 -0.65 20.05 -13.65
N GLU A 112 -1.47 19.41 -12.81
CA GLU A 112 -2.91 19.30 -13.01
C GLU A 112 -3.72 20.23 -12.09
N GLY A 113 -3.07 21.01 -11.23
CA GLY A 113 -3.76 21.92 -10.32
C GLY A 113 -4.66 21.21 -9.30
N ILE A 114 -4.24 20.04 -8.78
CA ILE A 114 -5.04 19.24 -7.88
C ILE A 114 -5.16 19.91 -6.51
N GLU A 115 -6.39 20.17 -6.06
CA GLU A 115 -6.68 20.82 -4.78
C GLU A 115 -7.17 19.84 -3.71
N ARG A 116 -7.58 18.65 -4.09
CA ARG A 116 -8.19 17.65 -3.20
C ARG A 116 -7.53 16.31 -3.33
N VAL A 117 -7.36 15.64 -2.19
CA VAL A 117 -6.83 14.28 -2.15
C VAL A 117 -7.70 13.38 -1.31
N ILE A 118 -7.93 12.18 -1.80
CA ILE A 118 -8.60 11.11 -1.05
C ILE A 118 -7.59 9.99 -0.86
N THR A 119 -7.41 9.55 0.37
CA THR A 119 -6.60 8.37 0.65
C THR A 119 -7.46 7.28 1.24
N THR A 120 -7.29 6.05 0.76
CA THR A 120 -8.04 4.89 1.22
C THR A 120 -7.10 3.85 1.81
N GLY A 121 -7.47 3.24 2.90
CA GLY A 121 -6.73 2.18 3.58
C GLY A 121 -7.60 0.95 3.85
N PRO A 122 -7.03 -0.25 3.94
CA PRO A 122 -5.60 -0.55 3.88
C PRO A 122 -5.00 -0.43 2.47
N PRO A 123 -3.70 -0.17 2.34
CA PRO A 123 -2.70 0.00 3.40
C PRO A 123 -2.76 1.38 4.05
N HIS A 124 -2.64 1.44 5.38
CA HIS A 124 -2.73 2.71 6.14
C HIS A 124 -1.56 3.66 5.89
N SER A 125 -0.42 3.17 5.37
CA SER A 125 0.69 4.00 4.92
C SER A 125 0.31 4.98 3.81
N SER A 126 -0.79 4.76 3.08
CA SER A 126 -1.35 5.71 2.12
C SER A 126 -1.79 7.02 2.79
N HIS A 127 -2.28 6.94 4.04
CA HIS A 127 -2.70 8.12 4.79
C HIS A 127 -1.52 9.03 5.17
N TRP A 128 -0.31 8.49 5.36
CA TRP A 128 0.88 9.30 5.54
C TRP A 128 1.24 10.12 4.29
N VAL A 129 0.98 9.56 3.11
CA VAL A 129 1.15 10.30 1.85
C VAL A 129 0.17 11.47 1.82
N GLY A 130 -1.11 11.22 2.09
CA GLY A 130 -2.13 12.27 2.13
C GLY A 130 -1.84 13.37 3.17
N ALA A 131 -1.46 12.97 4.39
CA ALA A 131 -1.10 13.93 5.46
C ALA A 131 0.06 14.83 5.05
N GLN A 132 1.09 14.27 4.41
CA GLN A 132 2.23 15.04 3.96
C GLN A 132 1.88 16.00 2.81
N LEU A 133 1.11 15.55 1.82
CA LEU A 133 0.67 16.38 0.71
C LEU A 133 -0.24 17.53 1.20
N LYS A 134 -1.14 17.25 2.14
CA LYS A 134 -1.94 18.30 2.79
C LYS A 134 -1.06 19.35 3.44
N LYS A 135 -0.03 18.94 4.19
CA LYS A 135 0.89 19.87 4.86
C LYS A 135 1.69 20.71 3.87
N GLU A 136 2.11 20.13 2.74
CA GLU A 136 2.97 20.80 1.76
C GLU A 136 2.20 21.75 0.84
N PHE A 137 0.99 21.37 0.42
CA PHE A 137 0.22 22.07 -0.61
C PHE A 137 -1.09 22.69 -0.10
N GLY A 138 -1.44 22.50 1.18
CA GLY A 138 -2.70 23.01 1.72
C GLY A 138 -3.96 22.30 1.20
N LEU A 139 -3.84 21.08 0.67
CA LEU A 139 -4.92 20.36 0.02
C LEU A 139 -6.08 20.03 0.98
N GLN A 140 -7.28 19.98 0.45
CA GLN A 140 -8.41 19.35 1.13
C GLN A 140 -8.18 17.84 1.13
N TRP A 141 -8.13 17.23 2.31
CA TRP A 141 -7.82 15.79 2.45
C TRP A 141 -8.95 15.02 3.09
N VAL A 142 -9.42 13.99 2.39
CA VAL A 142 -10.41 13.02 2.89
C VAL A 142 -9.69 11.69 3.15
N VAL A 143 -9.96 11.12 4.31
CA VAL A 143 -9.36 9.85 4.77
C VAL A 143 -10.44 8.79 4.82
N ASP A 144 -10.31 7.74 4.02
CA ASP A 144 -11.22 6.59 4.00
C ASP A 144 -10.59 5.41 4.73
N PHE A 145 -11.01 5.19 5.98
CA PHE A 145 -10.64 4.04 6.79
C PHE A 145 -11.68 2.93 6.59
N ARG A 146 -11.36 1.95 5.75
CA ARG A 146 -12.28 0.82 5.51
C ARG A 146 -12.20 -0.26 6.57
N ASP A 147 -11.02 -0.43 7.18
CA ASP A 147 -10.80 -1.41 8.25
C ASP A 147 -10.35 -0.73 9.54
N PRO A 148 -10.74 -1.24 10.71
CA PRO A 148 -10.28 -0.72 11.99
C PRO A 148 -8.75 -0.89 12.13
N TRP A 149 -8.08 0.19 12.56
CA TRP A 149 -6.62 0.16 12.69
C TRP A 149 -6.15 -0.38 14.05
N VAL A 150 -6.97 -0.27 15.08
CA VAL A 150 -6.54 -0.40 16.48
C VAL A 150 -7.13 -1.63 17.20
N THR A 151 -8.15 -2.26 16.67
CA THR A 151 -8.89 -3.34 17.36
C THR A 151 -9.05 -4.57 16.48
N LEU A 152 -7.93 -5.10 15.97
CA LEU A 152 -7.96 -6.38 15.24
C LEU A 152 -7.72 -7.59 16.14
N PHE A 153 -7.72 -7.41 17.50
CA PHE A 153 -7.53 -8.51 18.46
C PHE A 153 -8.24 -8.21 19.78
#